data_1991bf8392e051a3f9fce10df2c0d96c
#
_entry.id   1991bf8392e051a3f9fce10df2c0d96c
#
_cell.length_a   1.000
_cell.length_b   1.000
_cell.length_c   1.000
_cell.angle_alpha   90.00
_cell.angle_beta   90.00
_cell.angle_gamma   90.00
#
_symmetry.space_group_name_H-M   'P 1'
#
loop_
_entity.id
_entity.type
_entity.pdbx_description
1 polymer ?
#
loop_
_entity_poly.entity_id
_entity_poly.type
_entity_poly.pdbx_seq_one_letter_code
_entity_poly.pdbx_strand_id
1 'polypeptide(L)'
;MVKELRASEAQNYIKQAEEFLASAKENMDANRYNVAAFTAVQAMINSNDALTIHYLQKRGSSDHREGVLLHKEVIKIINDGSQKARLQEALELRSKAGYMGEDISKNTAERMVRLADQFVDWVKKYLK
;
A
#
# COMPACT_ATOMS: atom_id res chain seq x y z
N MET A 1 -3.78 -15.67 -7.15
CA MET A 1 -2.94 -16.69 -6.50
C MET A 1 -2.15 -16.06 -5.36
N VAL A 2 -2.05 -16.75 -4.24
CA VAL A 2 -1.29 -16.30 -3.07
C VAL A 2 0.08 -16.98 -3.08
N LYS A 3 1.13 -16.21 -2.77
CA LYS A 3 2.50 -16.71 -2.71
C LYS A 3 2.96 -16.81 -1.26
N GLU A 4 3.49 -17.96 -0.88
CA GLU A 4 4.05 -18.18 0.44
C GLU A 4 5.47 -17.62 0.54
N LEU A 5 5.78 -16.96 1.67
CA LEU A 5 7.06 -16.30 1.91
C LEU A 5 7.44 -16.45 3.37
N ARG A 6 8.75 -16.36 3.64
CA ARG A 6 9.24 -16.37 5.02
C ARG A 6 8.95 -15.04 5.69
N ALA A 7 8.61 -15.07 6.97
CA ALA A 7 8.30 -13.85 7.74
C ALA A 7 9.43 -12.82 7.69
N SER A 8 10.70 -13.28 7.64
CA SER A 8 11.85 -12.38 7.56
C SER A 8 11.87 -11.53 6.29
N GLU A 9 11.18 -11.94 5.23
CA GLU A 9 11.12 -11.19 3.98
C GLU A 9 10.26 -9.92 4.09
N ALA A 10 9.44 -9.82 5.14
CA ALA A 10 8.61 -8.64 5.37
C ALA A 10 9.44 -7.35 5.43
N GLN A 11 10.66 -7.41 5.99
CA GLN A 11 11.52 -6.23 6.11
C GLN A 11 11.91 -5.64 4.75
N ASN A 12 12.10 -6.49 3.75
CA ASN A 12 12.40 -6.03 2.40
C ASN A 12 11.23 -5.26 1.79
N TYR A 13 10.01 -5.75 2.04
CA TYR A 13 8.80 -5.12 1.51
C TYR A 13 8.51 -3.78 2.19
N ILE A 14 8.72 -3.67 3.50
CA ILE A 14 8.51 -2.39 4.19
C ILE A 14 9.58 -1.36 3.78
N LYS A 15 10.81 -1.79 3.57
CA LYS A 15 11.87 -0.91 3.07
C LYS A 15 11.50 -0.33 1.71
N GLN A 16 11.02 -1.19 0.80
CA GLN A 16 10.56 -0.74 -0.52
C GLN A 16 9.38 0.21 -0.41
N ALA A 17 8.45 -0.06 0.50
CA ALA A 17 7.31 0.82 0.74
C ALA A 17 7.77 2.20 1.19
N GLU A 18 8.75 2.28 2.07
CA GLU A 18 9.29 3.55 2.52
C GLU A 18 9.96 4.33 1.38
N GLU A 19 10.66 3.64 0.48
CA GLU A 19 11.27 4.25 -0.70
C GLU A 19 10.21 4.80 -1.66
N PHE A 20 9.15 4.04 -1.91
CA PHE A 20 8.03 4.52 -2.73
C PHE A 20 7.34 5.72 -2.09
N LEU A 21 7.16 5.72 -0.77
CA LEU A 21 6.56 6.84 -0.06
C LEU A 21 7.41 8.10 -0.19
N ALA A 22 8.73 7.98 -0.03
CA ALA A 22 9.64 9.10 -0.21
C ALA A 22 9.55 9.67 -1.63
N SER A 23 9.51 8.79 -2.64
CA SER A 23 9.34 9.18 -4.03
C SER A 23 8.01 9.91 -4.25
N ALA A 24 6.93 9.42 -3.64
CA ALA A 24 5.63 10.06 -3.76
C ALA A 24 5.67 11.50 -3.24
N LYS A 25 6.30 11.73 -2.10
CA LYS A 25 6.44 13.06 -1.50
C LYS A 25 7.27 13.99 -2.40
N GLU A 26 8.38 13.49 -2.95
CA GLU A 26 9.21 14.26 -3.88
C GLU A 26 8.45 14.64 -5.15
N ASN A 27 7.67 13.72 -5.69
CA ASN A 27 6.86 13.97 -6.88
C ASN A 27 5.75 14.98 -6.61
N MET A 28 5.15 14.98 -5.42
CA MET A 28 4.19 16.03 -5.03
C MET A 28 4.85 17.40 -5.05
N ASP A 29 6.04 17.52 -4.46
CA ASP A 29 6.77 18.78 -4.42
C ASP A 29 7.12 19.28 -5.83
N ALA A 30 7.35 18.36 -6.76
CA ALA A 30 7.64 18.68 -8.16
C ALA A 30 6.39 18.84 -9.03
N ASN A 31 5.20 18.78 -8.45
CA ASN A 31 3.91 18.88 -9.16
C ASN A 31 3.69 17.77 -10.19
N ARG A 32 4.24 16.58 -9.94
CA ARG A 32 4.03 15.39 -10.76
C ARG A 32 2.95 14.53 -10.14
N TYR A 33 1.70 14.95 -10.28
CA TYR A 33 0.58 14.36 -9.52
C TYR A 33 0.27 12.92 -9.91
N ASN A 34 0.38 12.57 -11.17
CA ASN A 34 0.16 11.19 -11.62
C ASN A 34 1.17 10.24 -10.97
N VAL A 35 2.45 10.62 -11.01
CA VAL A 35 3.52 9.80 -10.44
C VAL A 35 3.42 9.76 -8.92
N ALA A 36 3.10 10.90 -8.29
CA ALA A 36 2.93 10.97 -6.84
C ALA A 36 1.83 10.03 -6.37
N ALA A 37 0.67 10.05 -7.02
CA ALA A 37 -0.43 9.17 -6.66
C ALA A 37 -0.08 7.70 -6.89
N PHE A 38 0.56 7.39 -8.01
CA PHE A 38 0.93 6.02 -8.36
C PHE A 38 1.93 5.44 -7.36
N THR A 39 2.98 6.20 -7.03
CA THR A 39 3.99 5.73 -6.08
C THR A 39 3.44 5.66 -4.65
N ALA A 40 2.51 6.54 -4.29
CA ALA A 40 1.83 6.45 -3.00
C ALA A 40 1.04 5.15 -2.88
N VAL A 41 0.26 4.81 -3.90
CA VAL A 41 -0.50 3.56 -3.92
C VAL A 41 0.44 2.36 -3.87
N GLN A 42 1.55 2.41 -4.59
CA GLN A 42 2.54 1.34 -4.57
C GLN A 42 3.16 1.16 -3.18
N ALA A 43 3.39 2.26 -2.45
CA ALA A 43 3.86 2.19 -1.07
C ALA A 43 2.85 1.45 -0.19
N MET A 44 1.56 1.69 -0.38
CA MET A 44 0.51 0.99 0.38
C MET A 44 0.48 -0.50 0.03
N ILE A 45 0.61 -0.85 -1.23
CA ILE A 45 0.64 -2.26 -1.66
C ILE A 45 1.81 -2.99 -1.03
N ASN A 46 3.01 -2.41 -1.10
CA ASN A 46 4.21 -3.05 -0.57
C ASN A 46 4.16 -3.15 0.96
N SER A 47 3.64 -2.13 1.65
CA SER A 47 3.51 -2.20 3.11
C SER A 47 2.45 -3.22 3.52
N ASN A 48 1.35 -3.35 2.77
CA ASN A 48 0.37 -4.38 3.03
C ASN A 48 0.98 -5.78 2.82
N ASP A 49 1.79 -5.95 1.78
CA ASP A 49 2.50 -7.20 1.57
C ASP A 49 3.43 -7.51 2.76
N ALA A 50 4.14 -6.51 3.28
CA ALA A 50 4.97 -6.70 4.47
C ALA A 50 4.14 -7.18 5.67
N LEU A 51 2.97 -6.58 5.87
CA LEU A 51 2.06 -6.94 6.94
C LEU A 51 1.57 -8.39 6.81
N THR A 52 1.11 -8.77 5.62
CA THR A 52 0.56 -10.11 5.39
C THR A 52 1.65 -11.18 5.43
N ILE A 53 2.85 -10.88 4.96
CA ILE A 53 3.99 -11.79 5.07
C ILE A 53 4.35 -12.00 6.54
N HIS A 54 4.40 -10.93 7.32
CA HIS A 54 4.77 -11.01 8.74
C HIS A 54 3.83 -11.91 9.53
N TYR A 55 2.52 -11.75 9.34
CA TYR A 55 1.52 -12.48 10.13
C TYR A 55 1.07 -13.80 9.51
N LEU A 56 1.05 -13.89 8.18
CA LEU A 56 0.48 -15.04 7.47
C LEU A 56 1.49 -15.80 6.63
N GLN A 57 2.68 -15.23 6.40
CA GLN A 57 3.71 -15.76 5.49
C GLN A 57 3.19 -15.89 4.06
N LYS A 58 2.30 -14.98 3.67
CA LYS A 58 1.65 -14.94 2.35
C LYS A 58 1.49 -13.51 1.86
N ARG A 59 1.50 -13.32 0.54
CA ARG A 59 1.11 -12.06 -0.08
C ARG A 59 0.28 -12.32 -1.35
N GLY A 60 -0.51 -11.33 -1.75
CA GLY A 60 -1.20 -11.36 -3.02
C GLY A 60 -0.17 -11.23 -4.15
N SER A 61 -0.25 -12.09 -5.19
CA SER A 61 0.77 -12.13 -6.23
C SER A 61 0.45 -11.26 -7.45
N SER A 62 -0.81 -11.12 -7.81
CA SER A 62 -1.19 -10.41 -9.04
C SER A 62 -2.56 -9.75 -8.99
N ASP A 63 -3.35 -10.03 -7.98
CA ASP A 63 -4.71 -9.55 -7.86
C ASP A 63 -4.85 -8.71 -6.59
N HIS A 64 -5.26 -7.45 -6.74
CA HIS A 64 -5.46 -6.55 -5.60
C HIS A 64 -6.50 -7.07 -4.61
N ARG A 65 -7.48 -7.86 -5.08
CA ARG A 65 -8.46 -8.48 -4.19
C ARG A 65 -7.82 -9.47 -3.24
N GLU A 66 -6.79 -10.19 -3.68
CA GLU A 66 -6.04 -11.10 -2.81
C GLU A 66 -5.38 -10.33 -1.66
N GLY A 67 -4.79 -9.17 -1.96
CA GLY A 67 -4.17 -8.33 -0.94
C GLY A 67 -5.17 -7.86 0.11
N VAL A 68 -6.37 -7.47 -0.30
CA VAL A 68 -7.44 -7.06 0.62
C VAL A 68 -7.93 -8.24 1.47
N LEU A 69 -8.10 -9.40 0.85
CA LEU A 69 -8.55 -10.60 1.58
C LEU A 69 -7.54 -11.01 2.64
N LEU A 70 -6.24 -10.96 2.31
CA LEU A 70 -5.19 -11.27 3.29
C LEU A 70 -5.13 -10.21 4.39
N HIS A 71 -5.33 -8.93 4.05
CA HIS A 71 -5.42 -7.86 5.04
C HIS A 71 -6.54 -8.14 6.06
N LYS A 72 -7.70 -8.60 5.59
CA LYS A 72 -8.82 -8.99 6.47
C LYS A 72 -8.43 -10.12 7.42
N GLU A 73 -7.65 -11.09 6.95
CA GLU A 73 -7.17 -12.16 7.81
C GLU A 73 -6.23 -11.64 8.90
N VAL A 74 -5.36 -10.69 8.56
CA VAL A 74 -4.48 -10.06 9.55
C VAL A 74 -5.30 -9.30 10.59
N ILE A 75 -6.35 -8.60 10.18
CA ILE A 75 -7.24 -7.88 11.11
C ILE A 75 -7.76 -8.81 12.20
N LYS A 76 -8.09 -10.05 11.87
CA LYS A 76 -8.56 -11.04 12.86
C LYS A 76 -7.49 -11.35 13.90
N ILE A 77 -6.22 -11.24 13.54
CA ILE A 77 -5.10 -11.52 14.44
C ILE A 77 -4.79 -10.31 15.32
N ILE A 78 -4.69 -9.12 14.70
CA ILE A 78 -4.27 -7.90 15.40
C ILE A 78 -5.45 -7.12 15.99
N ASN A 79 -6.67 -7.43 15.57
CA ASN A 79 -7.90 -6.77 16.01
C ASN A 79 -7.90 -5.26 15.74
N ASP A 80 -7.43 -4.88 14.57
CA ASP A 80 -7.39 -3.46 14.15
C ASP A 80 -7.72 -3.36 12.67
N GLY A 81 -8.96 -3.02 12.35
CA GLY A 81 -9.45 -2.84 10.99
C GLY A 81 -9.42 -1.40 10.50
N SER A 82 -8.73 -0.50 11.21
CA SER A 82 -8.78 0.94 10.93
C SER A 82 -8.26 1.36 9.55
N GLN A 83 -7.44 0.54 8.89
CA GLN A 83 -6.80 0.92 7.63
C GLN A 83 -7.40 0.24 6.39
N LYS A 84 -8.33 -0.69 6.57
CA LYS A 84 -8.86 -1.47 5.46
C LYS A 84 -9.53 -0.61 4.38
N ALA A 85 -10.38 0.34 4.78
CA ALA A 85 -11.07 1.20 3.82
C ALA A 85 -10.10 2.06 3.01
N ARG A 86 -9.02 2.50 3.64
CA ARG A 86 -7.97 3.30 2.96
C ARG A 86 -7.22 2.46 1.92
N LEU A 87 -6.92 1.22 2.26
CA LEU A 87 -6.30 0.30 1.31
C LEU A 87 -7.20 0.07 0.10
N GLN A 88 -8.48 -0.16 0.33
CA GLN A 88 -9.45 -0.35 -0.74
C GLN A 88 -9.55 0.88 -1.64
N GLU A 89 -9.60 2.07 -1.07
CA GLU A 89 -9.65 3.33 -1.83
C GLU A 89 -8.42 3.48 -2.73
N ALA A 90 -7.24 3.18 -2.20
CA ALA A 90 -6.00 3.27 -2.95
C ALA A 90 -5.99 2.31 -4.15
N LEU A 91 -6.43 1.07 -3.93
CA LEU A 91 -6.46 0.06 -4.98
C LEU A 91 -7.48 0.39 -6.07
N GLU A 92 -8.60 1.00 -5.71
CA GLU A 92 -9.58 1.47 -6.68
C GLU A 92 -9.00 2.58 -7.56
N LEU A 93 -8.26 3.51 -6.98
CA LEU A 93 -7.62 4.58 -7.75
C LEU A 93 -6.60 4.01 -8.72
N ARG A 94 -5.82 3.02 -8.30
CA ARG A 94 -4.84 2.39 -9.16
C ARG A 94 -5.49 1.76 -10.40
N SER A 95 -6.61 1.08 -10.21
CA SER A 95 -7.35 0.45 -11.30
C SER A 95 -7.78 1.49 -12.33
N LYS A 96 -8.27 2.64 -11.88
CA LYS A 96 -8.69 3.72 -12.77
C LYS A 96 -7.51 4.40 -13.45
N ALA A 97 -6.57 4.95 -12.66
CA ALA A 97 -5.49 5.79 -13.17
C ALA A 97 -4.49 5.00 -14.02
N GLY A 98 -4.15 3.78 -13.59
CA GLY A 98 -3.14 2.97 -14.26
C GLY A 98 -3.55 2.45 -15.62
N TYR A 99 -4.85 2.26 -15.85
CA TYR A 99 -5.33 1.62 -17.07
C TYR A 99 -6.16 2.52 -17.97
N MET A 100 -6.69 3.62 -17.47
CA MET A 100 -7.57 4.49 -18.24
C MET A 100 -6.90 5.78 -18.74
N GLY A 101 -5.64 6.01 -18.36
CA GLY A 101 -4.88 7.17 -18.83
C GLY A 101 -5.42 8.51 -18.37
N GLU A 102 -6.19 8.53 -17.30
CA GLU A 102 -6.75 9.78 -16.76
C GLU A 102 -5.70 10.52 -15.92
N ASP A 103 -5.70 11.85 -16.04
CA ASP A 103 -4.87 12.69 -15.20
C ASP A 103 -5.43 12.74 -13.77
N ILE A 104 -4.54 12.63 -12.81
CA ILE A 104 -4.88 12.71 -11.39
C ILE A 104 -4.77 14.18 -10.96
N SER A 105 -5.82 14.67 -10.29
CA SER A 105 -5.81 16.03 -9.75
C SER A 105 -4.83 16.16 -8.60
N LYS A 106 -4.40 17.41 -8.35
CA LYS A 106 -3.56 17.72 -7.18
C LYS A 106 -4.20 17.23 -5.88
N ASN A 107 -5.48 17.49 -5.69
CA ASN A 107 -6.18 17.10 -4.47
C ASN A 107 -6.21 15.58 -4.28
N THR A 108 -6.43 14.83 -5.35
CA THR A 108 -6.42 13.37 -5.29
C THR A 108 -5.01 12.84 -4.96
N ALA A 109 -3.99 13.41 -5.59
CA ALA A 109 -2.60 13.02 -5.32
C ALA A 109 -2.22 13.31 -3.87
N GLU A 110 -2.56 14.49 -3.34
CA GLU A 110 -2.32 14.85 -1.93
C GLU A 110 -2.98 13.86 -0.99
N ARG A 111 -4.23 13.49 -1.30
CA ARG A 111 -4.96 12.52 -0.49
C ARG A 111 -4.25 11.17 -0.49
N MET A 112 -3.83 10.68 -1.65
CA MET A 112 -3.15 9.38 -1.74
C MET A 112 -1.83 9.38 -0.98
N VAL A 113 -1.05 10.44 -1.08
CA VAL A 113 0.22 10.54 -0.34
C VAL A 113 -0.05 10.54 1.16
N ARG A 114 -1.06 11.27 1.62
CA ARG A 114 -1.44 11.30 3.04
C ARG A 114 -1.90 9.93 3.53
N LEU A 115 -2.75 9.24 2.75
CA LEU A 115 -3.21 7.90 3.11
C LEU A 115 -2.04 6.92 3.16
N ALA A 116 -1.13 7.00 2.20
CA ALA A 116 0.05 6.13 2.17
C ALA A 116 0.95 6.37 3.37
N ASP A 117 1.18 7.63 3.73
CA ASP A 117 2.01 7.97 4.89
C ASP A 117 1.43 7.36 6.16
N GLN A 118 0.12 7.49 6.36
CA GLN A 118 -0.59 6.93 7.52
C GLN A 118 -0.57 5.41 7.50
N PHE A 119 -0.80 4.80 6.33
CA PHE A 119 -0.85 3.35 6.19
C PHE A 119 0.50 2.70 6.45
N VAL A 120 1.55 3.23 5.85
CA VAL A 120 2.91 2.71 6.04
C VAL A 120 3.32 2.82 7.52
N ASP A 121 3.05 3.96 8.14
CA ASP A 121 3.35 4.17 9.56
C ASP A 121 2.60 3.18 10.45
N TRP A 122 1.32 2.96 10.17
CA TRP A 122 0.51 1.98 10.87
C TRP A 122 1.07 0.55 10.74
N VAL A 123 1.44 0.15 9.51
CA VAL A 123 2.03 -1.17 9.29
C VAL A 123 3.31 -1.34 10.09
N LYS A 124 4.19 -0.33 10.09
CA LYS A 124 5.45 -0.38 10.83
C LYS A 124 5.26 -0.67 12.31
N LYS A 125 4.20 -0.16 12.92
CA LYS A 125 3.89 -0.44 14.32
C LYS A 125 3.60 -1.91 14.55
N TYR A 126 2.97 -2.57 13.60
CA TYR A 126 2.59 -3.97 13.71
C TYR A 126 3.68 -4.95 13.30
N LEU A 127 4.80 -4.47 12.75
CA LEU A 127 5.94 -5.30 12.38
C LEU A 127 6.98 -5.46 13.51
N LYS A 128 6.76 -4.82 14.62
CA LYS A 128 7.68 -4.89 15.78
C LYS A 128 7.43 -6.12 16.63
#